data_e50827d895afb72302458e42d47c7b72
#
_entry.id   e50827d895afb72302458e42d47c7b72
#
_cell.length_a   1.000
_cell.length_b   1.000
_cell.length_c   1.000
_cell.angle_alpha   90.00
_cell.angle_beta   90.00
_cell.angle_gamma   90.00
#
_symmetry.space_group_name_H-M   'P 1'
#
loop_
_entity.id
_entity.type
_entity.pdbx_description
1 polymer ?
#
loop_
_entity_poly.entity_id
_entity_poly.type
_entity_poly.pdbx_seq_one_letter_code
_entity_poly.pdbx_strand_id
1 'polypeptide(L)'
;MRTTLSAPLSRRRMLQVSAGGVISVGAMGLMRPAMAAPYDRPFTWISPRGTLEVLDDYGFWVAKKMGYFGDLSIDMQPGPSDGTATVKFVDVGQADMGFPSPGVFSFALAEGMALKSVFHEAARDTFSLAFRKGEGPADIKGIEGKTILLGSAAWQPIVDPMLAAQGVDISTITYVEAGWPTWGTALAGGQGDAALAWEGLRAEWIATGLEFEYWLGVQNSPLPANTFVVRAADLEDADKKAFMEQYLRGWAMGLEFAEHNPRAAVQAVFDQFPTLASNVGPALGTTSILQQMNVFRGDWENRQGWGWHDMASWQTFFDLSAQVAGNATPLVATEVCTNDLIPGANTFDAAQVKTDAEAVGLSEEMAAVDVEAIRATMFDQAI
;
A
#
# COMPACT_ATOMS: atom_id res chain seq x y z
N MET A 1 12.50 -46.36 56.20
CA MET A 1 11.72 -47.61 56.06
C MET A 1 10.92 -47.54 54.79
N ARG A 2 11.39 -48.27 53.78
CA ARG A 2 10.69 -49.22 52.90
C ARG A 2 9.43 -48.60 52.22
N THR A 3 9.59 -48.26 50.96
CA THR A 3 9.24 -49.00 49.72
C THR A 3 7.75 -49.36 49.62
N THR A 4 7.08 -48.97 48.58
CA THR A 4 6.74 -49.88 47.47
C THR A 4 6.20 -49.16 46.24
N LEU A 5 6.73 -49.59 45.11
CA LEU A 5 6.28 -49.41 43.74
C LEU A 5 4.95 -50.10 43.49
N SER A 6 4.12 -49.59 42.56
CA SER A 6 3.29 -50.43 41.66
C SER A 6 2.82 -49.62 40.46
N ALA A 7 3.30 -49.92 39.40
CA ALA A 7 3.04 -50.49 38.09
C ALA A 7 1.86 -49.87 37.25
N PRO A 8 2.04 -49.78 35.91
CA PRO A 8 1.13 -49.04 35.01
C PRO A 8 -0.08 -49.89 34.59
N LEU A 9 -1.22 -49.24 34.54
CA LEU A 9 -2.45 -49.83 34.00
C LEU A 9 -2.52 -49.69 32.47
N SER A 10 -2.72 -50.85 31.81
CA SER A 10 -2.71 -51.12 30.40
C SER A 10 -3.88 -50.47 29.66
N ARG A 11 -3.57 -50.03 28.42
CA ARG A 11 -4.54 -49.68 27.37
C ARG A 11 -5.30 -50.92 26.89
N ARG A 12 -6.38 -51.35 27.56
CA ARG A 12 -7.37 -52.31 27.04
C ARG A 12 -8.50 -52.49 28.02
N ARG A 13 -9.49 -51.52 27.97
CA ARG A 13 -10.90 -51.76 28.40
C ARG A 13 -11.63 -50.43 28.41
N MET A 14 -12.20 -50.09 27.29
CA MET A 14 -13.48 -49.33 27.20
C MET A 14 -13.98 -49.42 25.74
N LEU A 15 -14.50 -50.56 25.43
CA LEU A 15 -15.46 -50.75 24.36
C LEU A 15 -16.68 -51.44 25.03
N GLN A 16 -17.79 -50.82 24.87
CA GLN A 16 -19.19 -51.27 25.01
C GLN A 16 -20.01 -50.47 25.99
N VAL A 17 -20.93 -49.82 25.41
CA VAL A 17 -22.39 -49.55 25.74
C VAL A 17 -22.66 -48.12 25.26
N SER A 18 -23.63 -47.70 24.43
CA SER A 18 -24.79 -48.29 23.84
C SER A 18 -25.32 -47.38 22.75
N ALA A 19 -26.04 -47.91 21.81
CA ALA A 19 -26.77 -47.22 20.73
C ALA A 19 -27.89 -46.31 21.29
N GLY A 20 -28.02 -45.12 20.68
CA GLY A 20 -29.14 -44.22 20.83
C GLY A 20 -29.02 -43.13 19.76
N GLY A 21 -29.72 -43.32 18.62
CA GLY A 21 -29.57 -42.45 17.45
C GLY A 21 -30.23 -41.10 17.63
N VAL A 22 -29.53 -40.08 17.19
CA VAL A 22 -30.12 -38.87 16.61
C VAL A 22 -29.28 -38.55 15.36
N ILE A 23 -29.88 -38.68 14.20
CA ILE A 23 -29.28 -38.27 12.93
C ILE A 23 -29.41 -36.75 12.90
N SER A 24 -28.39 -36.03 13.32
CA SER A 24 -28.17 -34.64 12.93
C SER A 24 -27.41 -34.66 11.60
N VAL A 25 -28.10 -34.25 10.55
CA VAL A 25 -27.46 -33.91 9.27
C VAL A 25 -26.57 -32.69 9.51
N GLY A 26 -25.37 -32.93 9.95
CA GLY A 26 -24.33 -31.92 10.05
C GLY A 26 -23.85 -31.59 8.62
N ALA A 27 -23.95 -30.34 8.25
CA ALA A 27 -23.32 -29.81 7.05
C ALA A 27 -21.86 -30.27 7.02
N MET A 28 -21.51 -31.13 6.06
CA MET A 28 -20.12 -31.39 5.68
C MET A 28 -19.59 -30.11 5.07
N GLY A 29 -19.06 -29.22 5.89
CA GLY A 29 -18.14 -28.21 5.44
C GLY A 29 -17.00 -28.96 4.74
N LEU A 30 -16.85 -28.76 3.45
CA LEU A 30 -15.68 -29.21 2.68
C LEU A 30 -14.47 -28.58 3.39
N MET A 31 -13.80 -29.35 4.25
CA MET A 31 -12.46 -29.00 4.72
C MET A 31 -11.60 -28.93 3.46
N ARG A 32 -11.33 -27.72 2.98
CA ARG A 32 -10.24 -27.52 2.02
C ARG A 32 -8.98 -28.05 2.69
N PRO A 33 -8.18 -28.89 1.99
CA PRO A 33 -6.87 -29.26 2.53
C PRO A 33 -6.14 -27.96 2.83
N ALA A 34 -5.59 -27.82 4.05
CA ALA A 34 -4.68 -26.75 4.36
C ALA A 34 -3.56 -26.81 3.32
N MET A 35 -3.43 -25.80 2.48
CA MET A 35 -2.30 -25.69 1.56
C MET A 35 -1.05 -25.70 2.42
N ALA A 36 -0.09 -26.58 2.07
CA ALA A 36 1.23 -26.50 2.65
C ALA A 36 1.74 -25.07 2.42
N ALA A 37 2.22 -24.40 3.48
CA ALA A 37 2.76 -23.06 3.34
C ALA A 37 3.94 -23.12 2.36
N PRO A 38 3.91 -22.40 1.21
CA PRO A 38 4.98 -22.47 0.20
C PRO A 38 6.25 -21.76 0.66
N TYR A 39 6.17 -21.13 1.84
CA TYR A 39 7.27 -20.44 2.49
C TYR A 39 7.59 -21.15 3.81
N ASP A 40 8.86 -21.36 4.09
CA ASP A 40 9.39 -21.96 5.34
C ASP A 40 9.36 -20.99 6.52
N ARG A 41 8.97 -19.73 6.27
CA ARG A 41 8.80 -18.64 7.23
C ARG A 41 7.54 -17.84 6.91
N PRO A 42 7.08 -16.92 7.80
CA PRO A 42 6.02 -16.00 7.46
C PRO A 42 6.32 -15.23 6.16
N PHE A 43 5.32 -15.07 5.30
CA PHE A 43 5.42 -14.25 4.09
C PHE A 43 5.70 -12.81 4.49
N THR A 44 6.82 -12.29 4.02
CA THR A 44 7.28 -10.95 4.41
C THR A 44 6.94 -9.93 3.34
N TRP A 45 6.06 -8.98 3.70
CA TRP A 45 5.86 -7.76 2.95
C TRP A 45 6.68 -6.63 3.58
N ILE A 46 7.39 -5.85 2.75
CA ILE A 46 8.24 -4.77 3.23
C ILE A 46 7.78 -3.40 2.69
N SER A 47 7.58 -2.47 3.62
CA SER A 47 7.20 -1.09 3.35
C SER A 47 8.35 -0.30 2.71
N PRO A 48 8.07 0.67 1.83
CA PRO A 48 9.08 1.64 1.40
C PRO A 48 9.43 2.67 2.48
N ARG A 49 8.70 2.65 3.61
CA ARG A 49 8.82 3.61 4.71
C ARG A 49 9.52 2.98 5.92
N GLY A 50 10.21 3.79 6.70
CA GLY A 50 10.91 3.37 7.92
C GLY A 50 9.98 3.08 9.11
N THR A 51 8.67 3.10 8.90
CA THR A 51 7.64 2.83 9.91
C THR A 51 6.42 2.16 9.27
N LEU A 52 5.66 1.43 10.07
CA LEU A 52 4.33 0.91 9.75
C LEU A 52 3.21 1.74 10.41
N GLU A 53 3.57 2.71 11.27
CA GLU A 53 2.60 3.59 11.93
C GLU A 53 2.15 4.71 10.99
N VAL A 54 1.45 4.31 9.92
CA VAL A 54 0.90 5.18 8.87
C VAL A 54 -0.49 4.71 8.47
N LEU A 55 -1.26 5.58 7.85
CA LEU A 55 -2.58 5.26 7.32
C LEU A 55 -2.52 4.64 5.91
N ASP A 56 -1.39 4.75 5.22
CA ASP A 56 -1.22 4.29 3.84
C ASP A 56 -1.52 2.79 3.65
N ASP A 57 -1.18 1.96 4.63
CA ASP A 57 -1.34 0.50 4.53
C ASP A 57 -2.69 0.03 5.12
N TYR A 58 -3.72 0.89 5.13
CA TYR A 58 -5.02 0.57 5.74
C TYR A 58 -5.66 -0.70 5.18
N GLY A 59 -5.48 -1.00 3.90
CA GLY A 59 -5.97 -2.22 3.26
C GLY A 59 -5.51 -3.47 4.00
N PHE A 60 -4.23 -3.51 4.40
CA PHE A 60 -3.69 -4.61 5.20
C PHE A 60 -4.28 -4.68 6.62
N TRP A 61 -4.33 -3.55 7.32
CA TRP A 61 -4.78 -3.55 8.72
C TRP A 61 -6.25 -3.88 8.86
N VAL A 62 -7.07 -3.43 7.92
CA VAL A 62 -8.48 -3.84 7.78
C VAL A 62 -8.58 -5.33 7.52
N ALA A 63 -7.86 -5.84 6.51
CA ALA A 63 -7.90 -7.26 6.16
C ALA A 63 -7.46 -8.16 7.31
N LYS A 64 -6.43 -7.75 8.06
CA LYS A 64 -5.97 -8.45 9.26
C LYS A 64 -7.03 -8.46 10.36
N LYS A 65 -7.64 -7.31 10.65
CA LYS A 65 -8.69 -7.17 11.67
C LYS A 65 -9.93 -8.00 11.35
N MET A 66 -10.31 -8.03 10.06
CA MET A 66 -11.49 -8.75 9.59
C MET A 66 -11.23 -10.23 9.29
N GLY A 67 -9.99 -10.70 9.35
CA GLY A 67 -9.63 -12.09 9.07
C GLY A 67 -9.65 -12.46 7.59
N TYR A 68 -9.56 -11.48 6.68
CA TYR A 68 -9.64 -11.72 5.23
C TYR A 68 -8.43 -12.46 4.66
N PHE A 69 -7.31 -12.50 5.37
CA PHE A 69 -6.16 -13.31 4.98
C PHE A 69 -6.34 -14.81 5.32
N GLY A 70 -7.37 -15.18 6.11
CA GLY A 70 -7.53 -16.55 6.59
C GLY A 70 -6.34 -17.00 7.44
N ASP A 71 -5.80 -18.19 7.15
CA ASP A 71 -4.72 -18.80 7.92
C ASP A 71 -3.31 -18.44 7.40
N LEU A 72 -3.18 -17.40 6.54
CA LEU A 72 -1.87 -16.99 6.04
C LEU A 72 -1.00 -16.44 7.17
N SER A 73 0.23 -16.93 7.25
CA SER A 73 1.26 -16.37 8.13
C SER A 73 1.97 -15.23 7.42
N ILE A 74 1.76 -14.00 7.86
CA ILE A 74 2.25 -12.78 7.22
C ILE A 74 3.03 -11.97 8.24
N ASP A 75 4.17 -11.43 7.80
CA ASP A 75 5.02 -10.51 8.53
C ASP A 75 5.15 -9.19 7.75
N MET A 76 4.60 -8.12 8.31
CA MET A 76 4.74 -6.77 7.78
C MET A 76 5.97 -6.12 8.40
N GLN A 77 6.89 -5.65 7.58
CA GLN A 77 8.12 -5.03 8.04
C GLN A 77 8.26 -3.58 7.57
N PRO A 78 8.75 -2.67 8.43
CA PRO A 78 9.19 -1.37 7.97
C PRO A 78 10.42 -1.55 7.08
N GLY A 79 10.48 -0.79 6.02
CA GLY A 79 11.64 -0.76 5.13
C GLY A 79 12.68 0.26 5.59
N PRO A 80 13.85 0.26 4.96
CA PRO A 80 14.75 1.39 5.05
C PRO A 80 14.10 2.62 4.40
N SER A 81 14.30 3.78 4.98
CA SER A 81 13.64 5.03 4.56
C SER A 81 14.02 5.51 3.14
N ASP A 82 14.95 4.86 2.48
CA ASP A 82 15.40 5.23 1.13
C ASP A 82 14.60 4.60 -0.02
N GLY A 83 13.70 3.66 0.29
CA GLY A 83 12.88 2.93 -0.71
C GLY A 83 13.66 1.96 -1.58
N THR A 84 14.93 2.24 -1.95
CA THR A 84 15.73 1.39 -2.84
C THR A 84 16.13 0.07 -2.19
N ALA A 85 16.35 0.06 -0.89
CA ALA A 85 16.65 -1.16 -0.16
C ALA A 85 15.45 -2.12 -0.12
N THR A 86 14.21 -1.61 -0.24
CA THR A 86 13.00 -2.44 -0.32
C THR A 86 13.07 -3.41 -1.50
N VAL A 87 13.40 -2.92 -2.71
CA VAL A 87 13.52 -3.78 -3.89
C VAL A 87 14.72 -4.74 -3.78
N LYS A 88 15.82 -4.31 -3.17
CA LYS A 88 16.99 -5.17 -2.91
C LYS A 88 16.65 -6.32 -1.96
N PHE A 89 15.88 -6.06 -0.90
CA PHE A 89 15.44 -7.12 0.03
C PHE A 89 14.54 -8.15 -0.66
N VAL A 90 13.70 -7.73 -1.59
CA VAL A 90 12.91 -8.65 -2.41
C VAL A 90 13.82 -9.45 -3.33
N ASP A 91 14.72 -8.81 -4.06
CA ASP A 91 15.64 -9.46 -5.01
C ASP A 91 16.47 -10.55 -4.36
N VAL A 92 17.05 -10.28 -3.18
CA VAL A 92 17.88 -11.26 -2.45
C VAL A 92 17.08 -12.23 -1.56
N GLY A 93 15.74 -12.17 -1.58
CA GLY A 93 14.87 -13.08 -0.83
C GLY A 93 14.78 -12.82 0.67
N GLN A 94 15.20 -11.65 1.16
CA GLN A 94 14.98 -11.22 2.55
C GLN A 94 13.55 -10.75 2.79
N ALA A 95 12.87 -10.27 1.76
CA ALA A 95 11.43 -10.06 1.73
C ALA A 95 10.82 -10.83 0.55
N ASP A 96 9.51 -11.10 0.60
CA ASP A 96 8.81 -11.82 -0.46
C ASP A 96 8.09 -10.85 -1.40
N MET A 97 7.62 -9.73 -0.87
CA MET A 97 6.94 -8.70 -1.62
C MET A 97 7.36 -7.31 -1.11
N GLY A 98 7.53 -6.36 -2.02
CA GLY A 98 7.85 -4.98 -1.71
C GLY A 98 6.85 -4.02 -2.33
N PHE A 99 6.87 -2.76 -1.88
CA PHE A 99 5.95 -1.72 -2.32
C PHE A 99 6.70 -0.46 -2.82
N PRO A 100 7.52 -0.57 -3.88
CA PRO A 100 8.26 0.55 -4.41
C PRO A 100 7.36 1.52 -5.19
N SER A 101 7.84 2.78 -5.33
CA SER A 101 7.38 3.69 -6.37
C SER A 101 7.82 3.21 -7.76
N PRO A 102 7.17 3.68 -8.85
CA PRO A 102 7.56 3.33 -10.21
C PRO A 102 9.02 3.68 -10.52
N GLY A 103 9.52 4.80 -10.00
CA GLY A 103 10.91 5.22 -10.20
C GLY A 103 11.90 4.27 -9.54
N VAL A 104 11.66 3.86 -8.29
CA VAL A 104 12.49 2.87 -7.58
C VAL A 104 12.41 1.50 -8.27
N PHE A 105 11.24 1.11 -8.75
CA PHE A 105 11.07 -0.14 -9.51
C PHE A 105 11.83 -0.11 -10.83
N SER A 106 11.72 0.97 -11.61
CA SER A 106 12.50 1.14 -12.85
C SER A 106 14.00 1.07 -12.61
N PHE A 107 14.47 1.74 -11.57
CA PHE A 107 15.89 1.70 -11.19
C PHE A 107 16.34 0.26 -10.86
N ALA A 108 15.56 -0.48 -10.09
CA ALA A 108 15.88 -1.87 -9.75
C ALA A 108 16.01 -2.76 -11.00
N LEU A 109 15.10 -2.59 -11.96
CA LEU A 109 15.12 -3.34 -13.22
C LEU A 109 16.33 -2.96 -14.08
N ALA A 110 16.70 -1.67 -14.12
CA ALA A 110 17.89 -1.20 -14.83
C ALA A 110 19.19 -1.74 -14.23
N GLU A 111 19.23 -1.96 -12.90
CA GLU A 111 20.33 -2.63 -12.20
C GLU A 111 20.32 -4.16 -12.36
N GLY A 112 19.41 -4.71 -13.15
CA GLY A 112 19.32 -6.14 -13.46
C GLY A 112 18.61 -7.00 -12.45
N MET A 113 17.87 -6.41 -11.48
CA MET A 113 17.05 -7.18 -10.55
C MET A 113 15.87 -7.82 -11.30
N ALA A 114 15.68 -9.13 -11.14
CA ALA A 114 14.63 -9.89 -11.82
C ALA A 114 13.29 -9.79 -11.04
N LEU A 115 12.71 -8.61 -11.02
CA LEU A 115 11.46 -8.31 -10.32
C LEU A 115 10.29 -8.18 -11.30
N LYS A 116 9.07 -8.39 -10.79
CA LYS A 116 7.82 -8.20 -11.53
C LYS A 116 6.77 -7.53 -10.65
N SER A 117 6.07 -6.54 -11.21
CA SER A 117 4.92 -5.91 -10.57
C SER A 117 3.69 -6.81 -10.74
N VAL A 118 2.98 -7.09 -9.64
CA VAL A 118 1.86 -8.05 -9.59
C VAL A 118 0.55 -7.47 -9.08
N PHE A 119 0.59 -6.26 -8.46
CA PHE A 119 -0.60 -5.60 -7.92
C PHE A 119 -0.37 -4.09 -7.90
N HIS A 120 -1.00 -3.37 -8.82
CA HIS A 120 -0.92 -1.91 -8.92
C HIS A 120 -1.92 -1.27 -7.96
N GLU A 121 -1.50 -1.04 -6.72
CA GLU A 121 -2.38 -0.48 -5.70
C GLU A 121 -2.68 0.99 -5.97
N ALA A 122 -1.64 1.82 -6.13
CA ALA A 122 -1.80 3.26 -6.36
C ALA A 122 -2.03 3.56 -7.85
N ALA A 123 -3.27 3.38 -8.29
CA ALA A 123 -3.68 3.41 -9.70
C ALA A 123 -3.59 4.79 -10.36
N ARG A 124 -3.60 5.85 -9.55
CA ARG A 124 -3.31 7.23 -9.98
C ARG A 124 -2.01 7.69 -9.36
N ASP A 125 -1.45 8.77 -9.92
CA ASP A 125 -0.27 9.38 -9.32
C ASP A 125 -0.59 9.91 -7.93
N THR A 126 -0.03 9.25 -6.92
CA THR A 126 -0.19 9.65 -5.52
C THR A 126 0.70 10.83 -5.14
N PHE A 127 1.75 11.07 -5.94
CA PHE A 127 2.75 12.07 -5.61
C PHE A 127 2.29 13.48 -5.93
N SER A 128 2.83 14.42 -5.19
CA SER A 128 2.45 15.83 -5.23
C SER A 128 3.66 16.69 -4.92
N LEU A 129 3.65 17.95 -5.34
CA LEU A 129 4.58 18.96 -4.84
C LEU A 129 3.86 19.88 -3.87
N ALA A 130 4.39 19.96 -2.64
CA ALA A 130 3.95 20.87 -1.61
C ALA A 130 4.70 22.21 -1.74
N PHE A 131 3.99 23.31 -1.53
CA PHE A 131 4.50 24.68 -1.51
C PHE A 131 4.04 25.38 -0.24
N ARG A 132 4.81 26.35 0.26
CA ARG A 132 4.30 27.26 1.28
C ARG A 132 3.09 28.03 0.73
N LYS A 133 2.10 28.30 1.56
CA LYS A 133 0.87 28.99 1.14
C LYS A 133 1.16 30.31 0.42
N GLY A 134 0.60 30.47 -0.77
CA GLY A 134 0.78 31.65 -1.64
C GLY A 134 2.10 31.70 -2.38
N GLU A 135 2.92 30.64 -2.33
CA GLU A 135 4.20 30.56 -3.05
C GLU A 135 4.20 29.53 -4.18
N GLY A 136 3.14 28.73 -4.31
CA GLY A 136 2.97 27.80 -5.43
C GLY A 136 2.84 28.52 -6.77
N PRO A 137 3.38 27.97 -7.85
CA PRO A 137 3.30 28.60 -9.15
C PRO A 137 1.89 28.43 -9.74
N ALA A 138 1.41 29.42 -10.46
CA ALA A 138 0.13 29.33 -11.20
C ALA A 138 0.15 28.27 -12.34
N ASP A 139 1.32 27.90 -12.82
CA ASP A 139 1.59 26.82 -13.75
C ASP A 139 2.82 26.08 -13.23
N ILE A 140 2.78 24.75 -13.24
CA ILE A 140 3.87 23.92 -12.70
C ILE A 140 5.23 24.19 -13.37
N LYS A 141 5.25 24.75 -14.58
CA LYS A 141 6.50 25.20 -15.22
C LYS A 141 7.22 26.30 -14.44
N GLY A 142 6.54 27.01 -13.56
CA GLY A 142 7.17 27.95 -12.64
C GLY A 142 8.10 27.33 -11.62
N ILE A 143 8.19 25.97 -11.57
CA ILE A 143 9.18 25.24 -10.76
C ILE A 143 10.59 25.23 -11.40
N GLU A 144 10.73 25.57 -12.67
CA GLU A 144 12.03 25.64 -13.33
C GLU A 144 12.99 26.59 -12.60
N GLY A 145 14.23 26.16 -12.40
CA GLY A 145 15.25 26.86 -11.64
C GLY A 145 15.07 26.85 -10.12
N LYS A 146 14.09 26.12 -9.62
CA LYS A 146 13.75 26.03 -8.18
C LYS A 146 14.40 24.84 -7.49
N THR A 147 14.30 24.84 -6.15
CA THR A 147 14.82 23.77 -5.30
C THR A 147 13.70 22.95 -4.73
N ILE A 148 13.72 21.63 -5.00
CA ILE A 148 12.78 20.66 -4.46
C ILE A 148 13.42 19.86 -3.33
N LEU A 149 12.78 19.82 -2.17
CA LEU A 149 13.22 19.05 -1.02
C LEU A 149 12.68 17.61 -1.11
N LEU A 150 13.56 16.66 -0.84
CA LEU A 150 13.26 15.24 -0.78
C LEU A 150 13.57 14.70 0.62
N GLY A 151 12.80 13.73 1.09
CA GLY A 151 13.11 12.99 2.31
C GLY A 151 14.30 12.04 2.13
N SER A 152 14.55 11.59 0.88
CA SER A 152 15.73 10.84 0.45
C SER A 152 16.10 11.25 -0.98
N ALA A 153 17.40 11.34 -1.29
CA ALA A 153 17.87 11.58 -2.66
C ALA A 153 17.40 10.50 -3.66
N ALA A 154 17.15 9.28 -3.17
CA ALA A 154 16.62 8.16 -3.95
C ALA A 154 15.19 8.40 -4.50
N TRP A 155 14.51 9.48 -4.08
CA TRP A 155 13.17 9.82 -4.55
C TRP A 155 13.14 10.74 -5.78
N GLN A 156 14.30 11.23 -6.24
CA GLN A 156 14.38 12.02 -7.47
C GLN A 156 13.73 11.30 -8.68
N PRO A 157 13.92 9.98 -8.91
CA PRO A 157 13.27 9.26 -10.00
C PRO A 157 11.74 9.20 -9.93
N ILE A 158 11.13 9.68 -8.86
CA ILE A 158 9.67 9.88 -8.77
C ILE A 158 9.30 11.22 -9.40
N VAL A 159 10.06 12.26 -9.06
CA VAL A 159 9.73 13.66 -9.43
C VAL A 159 10.05 13.95 -10.88
N ASP A 160 11.18 13.48 -11.37
CA ASP A 160 11.65 13.80 -12.72
C ASP A 160 10.65 13.40 -13.82
N PRO A 161 10.12 12.15 -13.87
CA PRO A 161 9.11 11.79 -14.87
C PRO A 161 7.80 12.55 -14.71
N MET A 162 7.39 12.82 -13.46
CA MET A 162 6.17 13.58 -13.15
C MET A 162 6.25 15.00 -13.72
N LEU A 163 7.37 15.69 -13.54
CA LEU A 163 7.59 17.03 -14.08
C LEU A 163 7.84 17.03 -15.60
N ALA A 164 8.59 16.05 -16.11
CA ALA A 164 8.82 15.89 -17.55
C ALA A 164 7.48 15.66 -18.31
N ALA A 165 6.54 14.93 -17.72
CA ALA A 165 5.18 14.76 -18.29
C ALA A 165 4.44 16.09 -18.48
N GLN A 166 4.77 17.11 -17.70
CA GLN A 166 4.22 18.46 -17.78
C GLN A 166 5.05 19.40 -18.70
N GLY A 167 6.11 18.88 -19.30
CA GLY A 167 7.01 19.65 -20.17
C GLY A 167 7.89 20.64 -19.41
N VAL A 168 8.18 20.36 -18.12
CA VAL A 168 9.16 21.09 -17.30
C VAL A 168 10.57 20.70 -17.71
N ASP A 169 11.46 21.68 -17.85
CA ASP A 169 12.90 21.44 -18.04
C ASP A 169 13.52 20.99 -16.70
N ILE A 170 13.55 19.68 -16.48
CA ILE A 170 14.06 19.09 -15.23
C ILE A 170 15.56 19.36 -15.01
N SER A 171 16.32 19.69 -16.06
CA SER A 171 17.74 20.02 -15.94
C SER A 171 18.02 21.30 -15.15
N THR A 172 16.98 22.13 -14.98
CA THR A 172 17.02 23.37 -14.19
C THR A 172 16.70 23.18 -12.72
N ILE A 173 16.16 22.02 -12.33
CA ILE A 173 15.73 21.74 -10.96
C ILE A 173 16.92 21.37 -10.08
N THR A 174 16.96 21.93 -8.88
CA THR A 174 17.91 21.53 -7.84
C THR A 174 17.19 20.63 -6.83
N TYR A 175 17.71 19.43 -6.57
CA TYR A 175 17.21 18.55 -5.53
C TYR A 175 18.07 18.62 -4.29
N VAL A 176 17.43 18.69 -3.11
CA VAL A 176 18.11 18.70 -1.81
C VAL A 176 17.49 17.64 -0.92
N GLU A 177 18.31 16.70 -0.45
CA GLU A 177 17.91 15.77 0.58
C GLU A 177 17.86 16.49 1.92
N ALA A 178 16.65 16.66 2.47
CA ALA A 178 16.41 17.28 3.78
C ALA A 178 16.11 16.24 4.87
N GLY A 179 16.13 14.95 4.50
CA GLY A 179 16.03 13.80 5.40
C GLY A 179 14.59 13.48 5.84
N TRP A 180 14.31 12.18 5.95
CA TRP A 180 13.10 11.66 6.56
C TRP A 180 13.21 11.72 8.10
N PRO A 181 12.17 12.19 8.84
CA PRO A 181 10.86 12.72 8.41
C PRO A 181 10.79 14.26 8.36
N THR A 182 11.90 14.96 8.21
CA THR A 182 12.04 16.39 8.49
C THR A 182 11.87 17.32 7.29
N TRP A 183 11.79 16.82 6.06
CA TRP A 183 11.77 17.64 4.84
C TRP A 183 10.55 18.59 4.76
N GLY A 184 9.37 18.19 5.25
CA GLY A 184 8.21 19.08 5.36
C GLY A 184 8.46 20.26 6.31
N THR A 185 9.06 20.00 7.47
CA THR A 185 9.46 21.06 8.42
C THR A 185 10.54 21.97 7.83
N ALA A 186 11.46 21.41 7.04
CA ALA A 186 12.49 22.18 6.33
C ALA A 186 11.86 23.14 5.31
N LEU A 187 10.85 22.67 4.53
CA LEU A 187 10.07 23.52 3.62
C LEU A 187 9.36 24.65 4.40
N ALA A 188 8.66 24.32 5.45
CA ALA A 188 7.97 25.34 6.29
C ALA A 188 8.94 26.36 6.88
N GLY A 189 10.17 25.93 7.19
CA GLY A 189 11.25 26.79 7.68
C GLY A 189 11.94 27.63 6.60
N GLY A 190 11.48 27.61 5.36
CA GLY A 190 12.02 28.42 4.25
C GLY A 190 13.21 27.77 3.53
N GLN A 191 13.47 26.48 3.73
CA GLN A 191 14.44 25.74 2.93
C GLN A 191 13.76 25.23 1.66
N GLY A 192 14.39 25.43 0.52
CA GLY A 192 13.82 25.06 -0.79
C GLY A 192 12.57 25.85 -1.16
N ASP A 193 12.05 25.58 -2.33
CA ASP A 193 10.85 26.21 -2.90
C ASP A 193 9.64 25.27 -2.85
N ALA A 194 9.87 23.96 -2.99
CA ALA A 194 8.86 22.91 -2.94
C ALA A 194 9.38 21.67 -2.20
N ALA A 195 8.48 20.74 -1.88
CA ALA A 195 8.84 19.44 -1.34
C ALA A 195 7.97 18.35 -1.96
N LEU A 196 8.57 17.17 -2.20
CA LEU A 196 7.80 15.99 -2.58
C LEU A 196 6.86 15.59 -1.45
N ALA A 197 5.60 15.36 -1.78
CA ALA A 197 4.56 14.87 -0.89
C ALA A 197 3.76 13.76 -1.59
N TRP A 198 2.75 13.23 -0.92
CA TRP A 198 1.81 12.27 -1.49
C TRP A 198 0.44 12.36 -0.81
N GLU A 199 -0.57 11.77 -1.45
CA GLU A 199 -1.90 11.67 -0.89
C GLU A 199 -1.87 10.90 0.44
N GLY A 200 -2.65 11.34 1.41
CA GLY A 200 -2.59 10.85 2.79
C GLY A 200 -1.60 11.64 3.66
N LEU A 201 -0.36 11.82 3.24
CA LEU A 201 0.63 12.62 3.96
C LEU A 201 0.16 14.08 4.17
N ARG A 202 -0.61 14.64 3.23
CA ARG A 202 -1.16 16.00 3.37
C ARG A 202 -1.95 16.18 4.68
N ALA A 203 -2.81 15.22 5.01
CA ALA A 203 -3.57 15.23 6.25
C ALA A 203 -2.67 15.02 7.49
N GLU A 204 -1.67 14.16 7.38
CA GLU A 204 -0.70 13.93 8.46
C GLU A 204 0.17 15.16 8.72
N TRP A 205 0.56 15.90 7.68
CA TRP A 205 1.28 17.17 7.86
C TRP A 205 0.43 18.22 8.56
N ILE A 206 -0.87 18.33 8.25
CA ILE A 206 -1.79 19.20 8.99
C ILE A 206 -1.82 18.83 10.48
N ALA A 207 -1.84 17.53 10.81
CA ALA A 207 -1.82 17.05 12.20
C ALA A 207 -0.56 17.50 12.95
N THR A 208 0.56 17.72 12.24
CA THR A 208 1.81 18.23 12.82
C THR A 208 1.93 19.75 12.73
N GLY A 209 0.88 20.47 12.30
CA GLY A 209 0.85 21.92 12.16
C GLY A 209 1.52 22.44 10.89
N LEU A 210 1.79 21.59 9.92
CA LEU A 210 2.34 21.97 8.62
C LEU A 210 1.20 22.20 7.63
N GLU A 211 1.04 23.43 7.17
CA GLU A 211 0.00 23.80 6.22
C GLU A 211 0.62 24.29 4.90
N PHE A 212 0.33 23.57 3.85
CA PHE A 212 0.85 23.81 2.51
C PHE A 212 -0.29 23.93 1.48
N GLU A 213 0.03 24.41 0.29
CA GLU A 213 -0.74 24.23 -0.92
C GLU A 213 -0.02 23.23 -1.83
N TYR A 214 -0.74 22.60 -2.76
CA TYR A 214 -0.21 21.43 -3.48
C TYR A 214 -0.53 21.48 -4.96
N TRP A 215 0.48 21.22 -5.79
CA TRP A 215 0.25 20.69 -7.12
C TRP A 215 0.06 19.18 -6.98
N LEU A 216 -1.18 18.71 -7.20
CA LEU A 216 -1.58 17.33 -6.93
C LEU A 216 -1.38 16.46 -8.17
N GLY A 217 -0.55 15.41 -8.06
CA GLY A 217 -0.39 14.43 -9.14
C GLY A 217 -1.70 13.75 -9.50
N VAL A 218 -2.52 13.39 -8.53
CA VAL A 218 -3.83 12.75 -8.75
C VAL A 218 -4.77 13.53 -9.65
N GLN A 219 -4.59 14.84 -9.78
CA GLN A 219 -5.38 15.73 -10.65
C GLN A 219 -4.69 16.07 -11.96
N ASN A 220 -3.34 16.04 -11.99
CA ASN A 220 -2.55 16.65 -13.06
C ASN A 220 -1.62 15.66 -13.78
N SER A 221 -1.38 14.48 -13.23
CA SER A 221 -0.44 13.49 -13.78
C SER A 221 -1.19 12.23 -14.22
N PRO A 222 -0.95 11.72 -15.44
CA PRO A 222 -1.53 10.46 -15.92
C PRO A 222 -0.68 9.25 -15.50
N LEU A 223 0.37 9.44 -14.70
CA LEU A 223 1.33 8.41 -14.38
C LEU A 223 0.82 7.47 -13.28
N PRO A 224 1.29 6.21 -13.27
CA PRO A 224 1.02 5.28 -12.19
C PRO A 224 1.83 5.66 -10.94
N ALA A 225 1.41 5.15 -9.77
CA ALA A 225 2.21 5.24 -8.57
C ALA A 225 2.56 3.85 -8.02
N ASN A 226 2.65 3.70 -6.70
CA ASN A 226 3.24 2.53 -6.05
C ASN A 226 2.53 1.21 -6.40
N THR A 227 3.34 0.17 -6.50
CA THR A 227 2.91 -1.18 -6.87
C THR A 227 3.59 -2.24 -6.03
N PHE A 228 2.97 -3.41 -5.90
CA PHE A 228 3.62 -4.56 -5.24
C PHE A 228 4.48 -5.31 -6.22
N VAL A 229 5.72 -5.55 -5.83
CA VAL A 229 6.70 -6.28 -6.64
C VAL A 229 7.16 -7.54 -5.92
N VAL A 230 7.42 -8.58 -6.72
CA VAL A 230 7.95 -9.87 -6.28
C VAL A 230 9.10 -10.30 -7.19
N ARG A 231 9.87 -11.32 -6.80
CA ARG A 231 10.82 -11.95 -7.72
C ARG A 231 10.08 -12.60 -8.87
N ALA A 232 10.54 -12.41 -10.10
CA ALA A 232 9.94 -13.03 -11.28
C ALA A 232 9.92 -14.57 -11.18
N ALA A 233 10.96 -15.17 -10.60
CA ALA A 233 11.05 -16.61 -10.39
C ALA A 233 9.97 -17.18 -9.44
N ASP A 234 9.46 -16.39 -8.49
CA ASP A 234 8.41 -16.86 -7.59
C ASP A 234 7.05 -17.03 -8.30
N LEU A 235 6.88 -16.41 -9.47
CA LEU A 235 5.68 -16.56 -10.30
C LEU A 235 5.66 -17.85 -11.11
N GLU A 236 6.80 -18.55 -11.21
CA GLU A 236 6.88 -19.87 -11.85
C GLU A 236 6.48 -21.00 -10.89
N ASP A 237 6.40 -20.73 -9.59
CA ASP A 237 5.97 -21.67 -8.55
C ASP A 237 4.46 -21.53 -8.31
N ALA A 238 3.73 -22.61 -8.62
CA ALA A 238 2.26 -22.62 -8.54
C ALA A 238 1.73 -22.41 -7.11
N ASP A 239 2.44 -22.95 -6.10
CA ASP A 239 2.03 -22.83 -4.70
C ASP A 239 2.28 -21.39 -4.18
N LYS A 240 3.39 -20.77 -4.58
CA LYS A 240 3.67 -19.36 -4.28
C LYS A 240 2.66 -18.43 -4.98
N LYS A 241 2.32 -18.69 -6.23
CA LYS A 241 1.27 -17.93 -6.94
C LYS A 241 -0.05 -18.00 -6.20
N ALA A 242 -0.50 -19.19 -5.84
CA ALA A 242 -1.77 -19.38 -5.12
C ALA A 242 -1.75 -18.69 -3.75
N PHE A 243 -0.61 -18.71 -3.04
CA PHE A 243 -0.43 -17.96 -1.80
C PHE A 243 -0.54 -16.44 -2.02
N MET A 244 0.19 -15.91 -3.03
CA MET A 244 0.14 -14.49 -3.37
C MET A 244 -1.26 -14.05 -3.78
N GLU A 245 -2.00 -14.85 -4.57
CA GLU A 245 -3.39 -14.56 -4.91
C GLU A 245 -4.28 -14.45 -3.66
N GLN A 246 -4.11 -15.35 -2.69
CA GLN A 246 -4.86 -15.28 -1.43
C GLN A 246 -4.47 -14.05 -0.60
N TYR A 247 -3.17 -13.72 -0.53
CA TYR A 247 -2.68 -12.51 0.14
C TYR A 247 -3.26 -11.24 -0.49
N LEU A 248 -3.16 -11.12 -1.82
CA LEU A 248 -3.66 -9.98 -2.57
C LEU A 248 -5.19 -9.88 -2.49
N ARG A 249 -5.90 -11.00 -2.40
CA ARG A 249 -7.35 -11.03 -2.16
C ARG A 249 -7.70 -10.42 -0.80
N GLY A 250 -7.01 -10.81 0.25
CA GLY A 250 -7.22 -10.20 1.57
C GLY A 250 -6.98 -8.70 1.54
N TRP A 251 -5.91 -8.25 0.87
CA TRP A 251 -5.62 -6.83 0.69
C TRP A 251 -6.72 -6.11 -0.09
N ALA A 252 -7.16 -6.66 -1.22
CA ALA A 252 -8.25 -6.12 -2.04
C ALA A 252 -9.57 -6.01 -1.26
N MET A 253 -9.89 -7.00 -0.42
CA MET A 253 -11.06 -6.94 0.48
C MET A 253 -10.91 -5.82 1.52
N GLY A 254 -9.71 -5.54 1.99
CA GLY A 254 -9.43 -4.40 2.88
C GLY A 254 -9.65 -3.05 2.20
N LEU A 255 -9.25 -2.92 0.94
CA LEU A 255 -9.52 -1.73 0.12
C LEU A 255 -11.03 -1.57 -0.14
N GLU A 256 -11.71 -2.64 -0.53
CA GLU A 256 -13.16 -2.66 -0.76
C GLU A 256 -13.95 -2.30 0.51
N PHE A 257 -13.53 -2.80 1.67
CA PHE A 257 -14.13 -2.46 2.96
C PHE A 257 -14.10 -0.94 3.22
N ALA A 258 -12.98 -0.28 2.95
CA ALA A 258 -12.83 1.15 3.18
C ALA A 258 -13.76 1.99 2.27
N GLU A 259 -14.07 1.54 1.04
CA GLU A 259 -15.04 2.18 0.16
C GLU A 259 -16.43 2.26 0.81
N HIS A 260 -16.81 1.25 1.61
CA HIS A 260 -18.08 1.21 2.29
C HIS A 260 -18.08 1.91 3.65
N ASN A 261 -16.95 1.88 4.38
CA ASN A 261 -16.86 2.53 5.69
C ASN A 261 -15.42 3.04 5.96
N PRO A 262 -15.04 4.23 5.45
CA PRO A 262 -13.71 4.78 5.66
C PRO A 262 -13.39 5.04 7.14
N ARG A 263 -14.38 5.39 7.96
CA ARG A 263 -14.21 5.58 9.42
C ARG A 263 -13.81 4.29 10.12
N ALA A 264 -14.43 3.17 9.74
CA ALA A 264 -14.07 1.86 10.29
C ALA A 264 -12.66 1.42 9.83
N ALA A 265 -12.24 1.79 8.64
CA ALA A 265 -10.88 1.56 8.17
C ALA A 265 -9.85 2.36 8.99
N VAL A 266 -10.10 3.65 9.24
CA VAL A 266 -9.27 4.46 10.15
C VAL A 266 -9.20 3.83 11.53
N GLN A 267 -10.35 3.45 12.09
CA GLN A 267 -10.40 2.80 13.41
C GLN A 267 -9.59 1.51 13.46
N ALA A 268 -9.58 0.74 12.37
CA ALA A 268 -8.78 -0.49 12.30
C ALA A 268 -7.27 -0.19 12.39
N VAL A 269 -6.80 0.86 11.73
CA VAL A 269 -5.41 1.33 11.81
C VAL A 269 -5.11 1.90 13.20
N PHE A 270 -5.98 2.71 13.75
CA PHE A 270 -5.80 3.34 15.06
C PHE A 270 -5.82 2.34 16.21
N ASP A 271 -6.61 1.28 16.13
CA ASP A 271 -6.58 0.18 17.09
C ASP A 271 -5.21 -0.54 17.09
N GLN A 272 -4.55 -0.61 15.93
CA GLN A 272 -3.21 -1.18 15.80
C GLN A 272 -2.12 -0.22 16.28
N PHE A 273 -2.30 1.10 16.06
CA PHE A 273 -1.32 2.14 16.34
C PHE A 273 -1.91 3.29 17.19
N PRO A 274 -2.04 3.11 18.50
CA PRO A 274 -2.63 4.14 19.37
C PRO A 274 -1.88 5.48 19.39
N THR A 275 -0.55 5.46 19.16
CA THR A 275 0.25 6.68 19.05
C THR A 275 -0.14 7.48 17.83
N LEU A 276 -0.30 6.83 16.67
CA LEU A 276 -0.77 7.46 15.45
C LEU A 276 -2.19 8.06 15.65
N ALA A 277 -3.08 7.31 16.31
CA ALA A 277 -4.42 7.77 16.64
C ALA A 277 -4.41 9.06 17.45
N SER A 278 -3.54 9.12 18.47
CA SER A 278 -3.41 10.32 19.33
C SER A 278 -2.84 11.52 18.59
N ASN A 279 -1.95 11.29 17.64
CA ASN A 279 -1.27 12.38 16.91
C ASN A 279 -2.13 12.94 15.77
N VAL A 280 -2.88 12.09 15.07
CA VAL A 280 -3.62 12.46 13.85
C VAL A 280 -5.09 12.78 14.17
N GLY A 281 -5.72 11.96 15.00
CA GLY A 281 -7.13 12.08 15.36
C GLY A 281 -8.10 11.63 14.25
N PRO A 282 -9.38 11.41 14.59
CA PRO A 282 -10.37 10.77 13.69
C PRO A 282 -10.63 11.53 12.39
N ALA A 283 -10.75 12.86 12.44
CA ALA A 283 -11.09 13.65 11.26
C ALA A 283 -9.94 13.65 10.22
N LEU A 284 -8.70 13.95 10.66
CA LEU A 284 -7.55 13.94 9.74
C LEU A 284 -7.19 12.53 9.30
N GLY A 285 -7.36 11.52 10.16
CA GLY A 285 -7.22 10.12 9.76
C GLY A 285 -8.20 9.73 8.65
N THR A 286 -9.46 10.16 8.76
CA THR A 286 -10.45 9.94 7.70
C THR A 286 -10.10 10.71 6.43
N THR A 287 -9.60 11.94 6.54
CA THR A 287 -9.12 12.72 5.40
C THR A 287 -7.98 11.99 4.68
N SER A 288 -6.98 11.49 5.43
CA SER A 288 -5.85 10.74 4.87
C SER A 288 -6.31 9.51 4.09
N ILE A 289 -7.18 8.68 4.67
CA ILE A 289 -7.70 7.48 3.99
C ILE A 289 -8.53 7.86 2.75
N LEU A 290 -9.39 8.87 2.82
CA LEU A 290 -10.18 9.31 1.66
C LEU A 290 -9.31 9.80 0.50
N GLN A 291 -8.22 10.53 0.79
CA GLN A 291 -7.24 10.94 -0.21
C GLN A 291 -6.61 9.72 -0.91
N GLN A 292 -6.22 8.72 -0.14
CA GLN A 292 -5.61 7.50 -0.67
C GLN A 292 -6.62 6.61 -1.40
N MET A 293 -7.86 6.48 -0.90
CA MET A 293 -8.93 5.76 -1.59
C MET A 293 -9.15 6.29 -3.01
N ASN A 294 -9.11 7.63 -3.18
CA ASN A 294 -9.22 8.25 -4.51
C ASN A 294 -8.06 7.84 -5.44
N VAL A 295 -6.85 7.66 -4.92
CA VAL A 295 -5.68 7.16 -5.67
C VAL A 295 -5.83 5.68 -5.98
N PHE A 296 -6.13 4.86 -4.97
CA PHE A 296 -6.14 3.39 -5.10
C PHE A 296 -7.31 2.88 -5.96
N ARG A 297 -8.46 3.55 -5.87
CA ARG A 297 -9.60 3.25 -6.73
C ARG A 297 -9.30 3.56 -8.20
N GLY A 298 -8.63 4.65 -8.48
CA GLY A 298 -8.29 5.08 -9.83
C GLY A 298 -9.52 5.32 -10.71
N ASP A 299 -9.36 5.12 -12.01
CA ASP A 299 -10.46 5.13 -12.98
C ASP A 299 -11.12 3.75 -13.01
N TRP A 300 -12.02 3.52 -12.04
CA TRP A 300 -12.59 2.21 -11.75
C TRP A 300 -13.34 1.57 -12.92
N GLU A 301 -13.99 2.38 -13.75
CA GLU A 301 -14.76 1.89 -14.89
C GLU A 301 -13.88 1.22 -15.96
N ASN A 302 -12.60 1.59 -15.99
CA ASN A 302 -11.60 1.08 -16.93
C ASN A 302 -10.71 -0.01 -16.31
N ARG A 303 -10.96 -0.42 -15.06
CA ARG A 303 -10.16 -1.44 -14.34
C ARG A 303 -10.94 -2.76 -14.22
N GLN A 304 -10.19 -3.86 -14.16
CA GLN A 304 -10.77 -5.19 -13.93
C GLN A 304 -10.58 -5.63 -12.45
N GLY A 305 -10.68 -4.67 -11.53
CA GLY A 305 -10.61 -4.88 -10.09
C GLY A 305 -9.40 -4.21 -9.42
N TRP A 306 -9.30 -4.40 -8.13
CA TRP A 306 -8.18 -3.92 -7.32
C TRP A 306 -6.86 -4.49 -7.80
N GLY A 307 -5.84 -3.67 -7.85
CA GLY A 307 -4.50 -4.07 -8.28
C GLY A 307 -4.28 -4.14 -9.80
N TRP A 308 -5.28 -3.85 -10.62
CA TRP A 308 -5.18 -3.90 -12.08
C TRP A 308 -4.18 -2.87 -12.61
N HIS A 309 -3.21 -3.34 -13.43
CA HIS A 309 -2.28 -2.46 -14.14
C HIS A 309 -2.91 -1.95 -15.43
N ASP A 310 -2.96 -0.64 -15.59
CA ASP A 310 -3.10 -0.01 -16.90
C ASP A 310 -1.72 -0.01 -17.58
N MET A 311 -1.52 -0.95 -18.50
CA MET A 311 -0.24 -1.13 -19.19
C MET A 311 0.15 0.10 -20.03
N ALA A 312 -0.80 0.89 -20.50
CA ALA A 312 -0.51 2.10 -21.27
C ALA A 312 0.05 3.21 -20.38
N SER A 313 -0.52 3.39 -19.19
CA SER A 313 -0.01 4.33 -18.20
C SER A 313 1.40 3.94 -17.72
N TRP A 314 1.64 2.65 -17.46
CA TRP A 314 2.97 2.15 -17.11
C TRP A 314 3.98 2.32 -18.25
N GLN A 315 3.60 2.08 -19.52
CA GLN A 315 4.48 2.30 -20.66
C GLN A 315 4.85 3.78 -20.80
N THR A 316 3.86 4.69 -20.63
CA THR A 316 4.10 6.13 -20.61
C THR A 316 5.13 6.52 -19.54
N PHE A 317 5.03 5.95 -18.34
CA PHE A 317 6.00 6.19 -17.27
C PHE A 317 7.41 5.71 -17.68
N PHE A 318 7.53 4.50 -18.23
CA PHE A 318 8.83 3.96 -18.65
C PHE A 318 9.47 4.74 -19.79
N ASP A 319 8.66 5.21 -20.75
CA ASP A 319 9.13 6.06 -21.85
C ASP A 319 9.67 7.40 -21.34
N LEU A 320 8.96 8.04 -20.42
CA LEU A 320 9.41 9.29 -19.80
C LEU A 320 10.66 9.07 -18.93
N SER A 321 10.70 8.00 -18.16
CA SER A 321 11.88 7.66 -17.34
C SER A 321 13.11 7.43 -18.20
N ALA A 322 12.96 6.76 -19.35
CA ALA A 322 14.05 6.54 -20.31
C ALA A 322 14.52 7.86 -20.96
N GLN A 323 13.58 8.76 -21.29
CA GLN A 323 13.89 10.09 -21.81
C GLN A 323 14.68 10.90 -20.78
N VAL A 324 14.24 10.92 -19.53
CA VAL A 324 14.90 11.60 -18.41
C VAL A 324 16.31 11.05 -18.18
N ALA A 325 16.49 9.74 -18.30
CA ALA A 325 17.80 9.06 -18.18
C ALA A 325 18.70 9.22 -19.43
N GLY A 326 18.50 10.25 -20.25
CA GLY A 326 19.33 10.52 -21.42
C GLY A 326 19.00 9.68 -22.65
N ASN A 327 17.73 9.37 -22.86
CA ASN A 327 17.19 8.53 -23.93
C ASN A 327 17.71 7.07 -23.87
N ALA A 328 17.73 6.50 -22.70
CA ALA A 328 17.92 5.06 -22.49
C ALA A 328 16.83 4.25 -23.23
N THR A 329 17.05 2.95 -23.40
CA THR A 329 15.99 2.09 -23.93
C THR A 329 14.88 1.95 -22.88
N PRO A 330 13.61 2.27 -23.19
CA PRO A 330 12.50 2.12 -22.23
C PRO A 330 12.29 0.66 -21.85
N LEU A 331 11.87 0.43 -20.61
CA LEU A 331 11.32 -0.85 -20.18
C LEU A 331 9.98 -1.11 -20.88
N VAL A 332 9.67 -2.37 -21.15
CA VAL A 332 8.40 -2.77 -21.75
C VAL A 332 7.43 -3.16 -20.65
N ALA A 333 6.34 -2.42 -20.50
CA ALA A 333 5.40 -2.60 -19.39
C ALA A 333 4.87 -4.03 -19.26
N THR A 334 4.52 -4.68 -20.39
CA THR A 334 4.01 -6.06 -20.39
C THR A 334 5.06 -7.12 -20.05
N GLU A 335 6.35 -6.76 -20.07
CA GLU A 335 7.43 -7.66 -19.65
C GLU A 335 7.69 -7.60 -18.15
N VAL A 336 7.44 -6.45 -17.52
CA VAL A 336 7.79 -6.20 -16.12
C VAL A 336 6.58 -6.06 -15.19
N CYS A 337 5.37 -5.87 -15.73
CA CYS A 337 4.11 -5.88 -15.01
C CYS A 337 3.24 -7.06 -15.47
N THR A 338 2.40 -7.59 -14.58
CA THR A 338 1.44 -8.65 -14.93
C THR A 338 0.13 -8.46 -14.19
N ASN A 339 -0.98 -8.80 -14.87
CA ASN A 339 -2.31 -8.87 -14.30
C ASN A 339 -2.75 -10.33 -13.99
N ASP A 340 -1.84 -11.30 -14.07
CA ASP A 340 -2.16 -12.72 -13.93
C ASP A 340 -2.74 -13.09 -12.56
N LEU A 341 -2.36 -12.40 -11.49
CA LEU A 341 -2.87 -12.63 -10.14
C LEU A 341 -4.17 -11.87 -9.84
N ILE A 342 -4.52 -10.88 -10.69
CA ILE A 342 -5.64 -9.97 -10.42
C ILE A 342 -7.01 -10.68 -10.40
N PRO A 343 -7.33 -11.61 -11.31
CA PRO A 343 -8.59 -12.36 -11.22
C PRO A 343 -8.73 -13.13 -9.90
N GLY A 344 -7.64 -13.80 -9.45
CA GLY A 344 -7.60 -14.51 -8.18
C GLY A 344 -7.75 -13.56 -6.97
N ALA A 345 -7.06 -12.43 -7.01
CA ALA A 345 -7.11 -11.40 -5.98
C ALA A 345 -8.51 -10.75 -5.82
N ASN A 346 -9.29 -10.70 -6.89
CA ASN A 346 -10.63 -10.10 -6.87
C ASN A 346 -11.77 -11.13 -6.78
N THR A 347 -11.47 -12.42 -6.52
CA THR A 347 -12.47 -13.46 -6.32
C THR A 347 -12.93 -13.46 -4.85
N PHE A 348 -13.80 -12.52 -4.48
CA PHE A 348 -14.44 -12.43 -3.16
C PHE A 348 -15.89 -11.92 -3.27
N ASP A 349 -16.66 -12.09 -2.21
CA ASP A 349 -18.03 -11.56 -2.12
C ASP A 349 -18.01 -10.11 -1.63
N ALA A 350 -18.11 -9.16 -2.56
CA ALA A 350 -18.13 -7.73 -2.24
C ALA A 350 -19.35 -7.32 -1.39
N ALA A 351 -20.50 -8.03 -1.53
CA ALA A 351 -21.67 -7.76 -0.70
C ALA A 351 -21.43 -8.18 0.76
N GLN A 352 -20.68 -9.26 0.99
CA GLN A 352 -20.26 -9.65 2.33
C GLN A 352 -19.30 -8.64 2.92
N VAL A 353 -18.28 -8.17 2.14
CA VAL A 353 -17.32 -7.14 2.59
C VAL A 353 -18.06 -5.86 2.99
N LYS A 354 -19.06 -5.44 2.22
CA LYS A 354 -19.93 -4.31 2.56
C LYS A 354 -20.65 -4.53 3.88
N THR A 355 -21.27 -5.70 4.04
CA THR A 355 -21.99 -6.07 5.28
C THR A 355 -21.04 -6.03 6.48
N ASP A 356 -19.83 -6.56 6.33
CA ASP A 356 -18.80 -6.54 7.36
C ASP A 356 -18.40 -5.10 7.73
N ALA A 357 -18.24 -4.23 6.73
CA ALA A 357 -17.89 -2.82 6.93
C ALA A 357 -18.98 -2.04 7.67
N GLU A 358 -20.25 -2.28 7.32
CA GLU A 358 -21.41 -1.64 7.93
C GLU A 358 -21.66 -2.15 9.37
N ALA A 359 -21.24 -3.38 9.69
CA ALA A 359 -21.42 -3.99 11.00
C ALA A 359 -20.39 -3.54 12.05
N VAL A 360 -19.29 -2.87 11.66
CA VAL A 360 -18.26 -2.43 12.61
C VAL A 360 -18.80 -1.34 13.53
N GLY A 361 -18.74 -1.59 14.84
CA GLY A 361 -19.02 -0.56 15.85
C GLY A 361 -17.93 0.50 15.87
N LEU A 362 -18.31 1.74 15.65
CA LEU A 362 -17.38 2.90 15.73
C LEU A 362 -17.32 3.44 17.15
N SER A 363 -16.15 3.97 17.55
CA SER A 363 -16.06 4.83 18.72
C SER A 363 -16.93 6.08 18.54
N GLU A 364 -17.29 6.74 19.63
CA GLU A 364 -18.10 7.97 19.60
C GLU A 364 -17.42 9.06 18.73
N GLU A 365 -16.11 9.21 18.88
CA GLU A 365 -15.31 10.18 18.13
C GLU A 365 -15.28 9.87 16.63
N MET A 366 -15.12 8.58 16.26
CA MET A 366 -15.16 8.14 14.86
C MET A 366 -16.55 8.30 14.26
N ALA A 367 -17.60 7.98 15.02
CA ALA A 367 -18.98 8.12 14.56
C ALA A 367 -19.37 9.58 14.27
N ALA A 368 -18.75 10.53 14.98
CA ALA A 368 -18.98 11.96 14.80
C ALA A 368 -18.31 12.57 13.56
N VAL A 369 -17.41 11.85 12.88
CA VAL A 369 -16.72 12.38 11.68
C VAL A 369 -17.69 12.47 10.51
N ASP A 370 -17.80 13.67 9.94
CA ASP A 370 -18.60 13.94 8.73
C ASP A 370 -17.76 13.65 7.47
N VAL A 371 -17.95 12.45 6.92
CA VAL A 371 -17.22 11.97 5.73
C VAL A 371 -17.57 12.80 4.50
N GLU A 372 -18.81 13.24 4.36
CA GLU A 372 -19.25 14.00 3.18
C GLU A 372 -18.68 15.42 3.19
N ALA A 373 -18.61 16.05 4.35
CA ALA A 373 -17.93 17.35 4.49
C ALA A 373 -16.44 17.24 4.13
N ILE A 374 -15.76 16.16 4.54
CA ILE A 374 -14.36 15.93 4.17
C ILE A 374 -14.22 15.72 2.66
N ARG A 375 -15.08 14.91 2.04
CA ARG A 375 -15.07 14.71 0.58
C ARG A 375 -15.25 16.02 -0.20
N ALA A 376 -16.10 16.89 0.28
CA ALA A 376 -16.37 18.19 -0.37
C ALA A 376 -15.15 19.13 -0.34
N THR A 377 -14.27 19.00 0.64
CA THR A 377 -13.10 19.88 0.85
C THR A 377 -11.75 19.20 0.58
N MET A 378 -11.75 17.97 0.12
CA MET A 378 -10.54 17.15 -0.02
C MET A 378 -9.47 17.79 -0.93
N PHE A 379 -9.87 18.64 -1.86
CA PHE A 379 -9.00 19.31 -2.84
C PHE A 379 -8.84 20.82 -2.62
N ASP A 380 -9.32 21.36 -1.49
CA ASP A 380 -9.26 22.81 -1.23
C ASP A 380 -7.80 23.34 -1.10
N GLN A 381 -6.84 22.45 -0.92
CA GLN A 381 -5.41 22.78 -0.86
C GLN A 381 -4.71 22.71 -2.24
N ALA A 382 -5.42 22.32 -3.30
CA ALA A 382 -4.86 22.24 -4.65
C ALA A 382 -4.65 23.64 -5.27
N ILE A 383 -3.56 23.78 -6.05
CA ILE A 383 -3.24 24.95 -6.87
C ILE A 383 -3.25 24.59 -8.35
#